data_f580d02be960f05694fca2a07085a5b0
#
_entry.id   f580d02be960f05694fca2a07085a5b0
#
_cell.length_a   1.000
_cell.length_b   1.000
_cell.length_c   1.000
_cell.angle_alpha   90.00
_cell.angle_beta   90.00
_cell.angle_gamma   90.00
#
_symmetry.space_group_name_H-M   'P 1'
#
loop_
_entity.id
_entity.type
_entity.pdbx_description
1 polymer ?
#
loop_
_entity_poly.entity_id
_entity_poly.type
_entity_poly.pdbx_seq_one_letter_code
_entity_poly.pdbx_strand_id
1 'polypeptide(L)'
;MKSKKVRRVLTIIATLFLVTGIGLVLFPPVSNTYGKYVAKGISDDFETRANHPRKGSYADAKKNGEVDSNGCLSDGTQVVYDVDIKRLKEDSIKYNNMLKEHQREKLTSSLSYVEPSLKLSKYGIFDGVYGYLEAPTIDMKLPIYLGTARDHLNYGAAHLTYTSLPIGGKDTNAVLAGHTGH
;
A
#
# COMPACT_ATOMS: atom_id res chain seq x y z
N MET A 1 -58.77 -17.01 6.42
CA MET A 1 -57.95 -15.81 6.63
C MET A 1 -56.49 -16.10 7.06
N LYS A 2 -56.21 -17.16 7.83
CA LYS A 2 -54.82 -17.54 8.25
C LYS A 2 -53.89 -17.84 7.05
N SER A 3 -54.36 -18.42 5.96
CA SER A 3 -53.51 -18.82 4.82
C SER A 3 -52.87 -17.64 4.04
N LYS A 4 -53.61 -16.53 3.89
CA LYS A 4 -53.06 -15.33 3.19
C LYS A 4 -51.97 -14.63 3.97
N LYS A 5 -52.03 -14.59 5.32
CA LYS A 5 -51.02 -14.03 6.18
C LYS A 5 -49.75 -14.90 6.16
N VAL A 6 -49.91 -16.21 6.27
CA VAL A 6 -48.80 -17.18 6.21
C VAL A 6 -48.05 -17.09 4.87
N ARG A 7 -48.81 -17.03 3.75
CA ARG A 7 -48.25 -16.88 2.41
C ARG A 7 -47.40 -15.58 2.27
N ARG A 8 -47.91 -14.46 2.79
CA ARG A 8 -47.14 -13.17 2.80
C ARG A 8 -45.87 -13.27 3.61
N VAL A 9 -45.92 -13.87 4.80
CA VAL A 9 -44.74 -14.06 5.65
C VAL A 9 -43.71 -14.94 4.94
N LEU A 10 -44.10 -16.06 4.37
CA LEU A 10 -43.20 -16.93 3.60
C LEU A 10 -42.59 -16.23 2.40
N THR A 11 -43.38 -15.41 1.68
CA THR A 11 -42.83 -14.61 0.55
C THR A 11 -41.78 -13.61 1.03
N ILE A 12 -42.03 -12.91 2.13
CA ILE A 12 -41.08 -11.96 2.70
C ILE A 12 -39.79 -12.69 3.10
N ILE A 13 -39.88 -13.82 3.78
CA ILE A 13 -38.73 -14.64 4.18
C ILE A 13 -37.94 -15.11 2.94
N ALA A 14 -38.67 -15.65 1.94
CA ALA A 14 -38.04 -16.10 0.70
C ALA A 14 -37.31 -14.96 -0.05
N THR A 15 -37.94 -13.77 -0.11
CA THR A 15 -37.34 -12.58 -0.73
C THR A 15 -36.08 -12.14 0.05
N LEU A 16 -36.16 -12.18 1.38
CA LEU A 16 -35.02 -11.81 2.22
C LEU A 16 -33.83 -12.77 1.99
N PHE A 17 -34.09 -14.09 1.96
CA PHE A 17 -33.06 -15.07 1.64
C PHE A 17 -32.49 -14.90 0.23
N LEU A 18 -33.32 -14.59 -0.75
CA LEU A 18 -32.88 -14.34 -2.12
C LEU A 18 -31.98 -13.13 -2.20
N VAL A 19 -32.34 -12.01 -1.60
CA VAL A 19 -31.54 -10.77 -1.58
C VAL A 19 -30.22 -11.01 -0.87
N THR A 20 -30.24 -11.69 0.30
CA THR A 20 -29.02 -12.03 1.03
C THR A 20 -28.10 -12.95 0.22
N GLY A 21 -28.69 -13.97 -0.44
CA GLY A 21 -27.92 -14.89 -1.30
C GLY A 21 -27.25 -14.18 -2.49
N ILE A 22 -27.98 -13.30 -3.17
CA ILE A 22 -27.45 -12.47 -4.25
C ILE A 22 -26.34 -11.56 -3.73
N GLY A 23 -26.53 -10.92 -2.57
CA GLY A 23 -25.53 -10.07 -1.94
C GLY A 23 -24.24 -10.82 -1.62
N LEU A 24 -24.33 -12.03 -1.08
CA LEU A 24 -23.15 -12.86 -0.79
C LEU A 24 -22.39 -13.28 -2.04
N VAL A 25 -23.09 -13.59 -3.13
CA VAL A 25 -22.46 -13.98 -4.42
C VAL A 25 -21.81 -12.78 -5.10
N LEU A 26 -22.42 -11.60 -5.02
CA LEU A 26 -21.89 -10.39 -5.66
C LEU A 26 -20.79 -9.69 -4.85
N PHE A 27 -20.72 -9.95 -3.55
CA PHE A 27 -19.75 -9.28 -2.68
C PHE A 27 -18.29 -9.48 -3.11
N PRO A 28 -17.80 -10.71 -3.39
CA PRO A 28 -16.40 -10.91 -3.78
C PRO A 28 -16.02 -10.19 -5.08
N PRO A 29 -16.74 -10.29 -6.20
CA PRO A 29 -16.37 -9.61 -7.44
C PRO A 29 -16.43 -8.07 -7.31
N VAL A 30 -17.39 -7.54 -6.55
CA VAL A 30 -17.48 -6.09 -6.31
C VAL A 30 -16.32 -5.62 -5.45
N SER A 31 -16.02 -6.33 -4.35
CA SER A 31 -14.90 -6.01 -3.47
C SER A 31 -13.56 -6.06 -4.21
N ASN A 32 -13.32 -7.09 -5.01
CA ASN A 32 -12.10 -7.24 -5.80
C ASN A 32 -11.94 -6.11 -6.84
N THR A 33 -13.01 -5.74 -7.52
CA THR A 33 -12.99 -4.64 -8.50
C THR A 33 -12.69 -3.31 -7.81
N TYR A 34 -13.31 -3.07 -6.66
CA TYR A 34 -13.06 -1.87 -5.86
C TYR A 34 -11.60 -1.82 -5.35
N GLY A 35 -11.09 -2.93 -4.82
CA GLY A 35 -9.70 -3.05 -4.35
C GLY A 35 -8.70 -2.75 -5.46
N LYS A 36 -8.88 -3.31 -6.66
CA LYS A 36 -8.05 -3.00 -7.84
C LYS A 36 -8.09 -1.52 -8.22
N TYR A 37 -9.26 -0.90 -8.21
CA TYR A 37 -9.42 0.53 -8.51
C TYR A 37 -8.65 1.41 -7.52
N VAL A 38 -8.79 1.13 -6.22
CA VAL A 38 -8.08 1.86 -5.16
C VAL A 38 -6.57 1.67 -5.27
N ALA A 39 -6.10 0.43 -5.42
CA ALA A 39 -4.67 0.12 -5.54
C ALA A 39 -4.04 0.80 -6.77
N LYS A 40 -4.74 0.79 -7.90
CA LYS A 40 -4.30 1.49 -9.11
C LYS A 40 -4.23 2.99 -8.87
N GLY A 41 -5.24 3.61 -8.25
CA GLY A 41 -5.25 5.04 -7.96
C GLY A 41 -4.07 5.47 -7.08
N ILE A 42 -3.75 4.71 -6.04
CA ILE A 42 -2.59 4.95 -5.16
C ILE A 42 -1.28 4.83 -5.95
N SER A 43 -1.16 3.81 -6.80
CA SER A 43 0.04 3.59 -7.61
C SER A 43 0.24 4.68 -8.67
N ASP A 44 -0.83 5.13 -9.31
CA ASP A 44 -0.80 6.22 -10.32
C ASP A 44 -0.46 7.57 -9.67
N ASP A 45 -0.93 7.82 -8.45
CA ASP A 45 -0.55 9.02 -7.70
C ASP A 45 0.94 9.02 -7.36
N PHE A 46 1.47 7.89 -6.86
CA PHE A 46 2.91 7.75 -6.61
C PHE A 46 3.73 7.97 -7.89
N GLU A 47 3.35 7.34 -9.00
CA GLU A 47 4.02 7.50 -10.29
C GLU A 47 4.01 8.95 -10.76
N THR A 48 2.89 9.65 -10.60
CA THR A 48 2.76 11.06 -10.95
C THR A 48 3.70 11.93 -10.12
N ARG A 49 3.79 11.71 -8.80
CA ARG A 49 4.70 12.43 -7.92
C ARG A 49 6.18 12.13 -8.19
N ALA A 50 6.46 10.92 -8.63
CA ALA A 50 7.81 10.49 -8.98
C ALA A 50 8.32 11.08 -10.29
N ASN A 51 7.42 11.26 -11.29
CA ASN A 51 7.77 11.66 -12.66
C ASN A 51 7.41 13.12 -12.98
N HIS A 52 6.43 13.68 -12.28
CA HIS A 52 5.89 15.03 -12.55
C HIS A 52 5.80 15.84 -11.26
N PRO A 53 6.85 16.60 -10.93
CA PRO A 53 6.91 17.40 -9.72
C PRO A 53 5.71 18.35 -9.57
N ARG A 54 5.09 18.37 -8.38
CA ARG A 54 3.91 19.21 -8.09
C ARG A 54 4.21 20.38 -7.16
N LYS A 55 4.97 20.14 -6.11
CA LYS A 55 5.17 21.10 -5.00
C LYS A 55 6.65 21.30 -4.62
N GLY A 56 7.57 20.71 -5.36
CA GLY A 56 8.98 20.79 -5.04
C GLY A 56 9.43 19.85 -3.92
N SER A 57 10.67 20.04 -3.48
CA SER A 57 11.32 19.16 -2.53
C SER A 57 10.82 19.37 -1.10
N TYR A 58 10.41 18.30 -0.43
CA TYR A 58 10.14 18.33 1.01
C TYR A 58 11.35 18.79 1.82
N ALA A 59 12.57 18.42 1.40
CA ALA A 59 13.79 18.81 2.10
C ALA A 59 13.99 20.33 2.13
N ASP A 60 13.67 20.99 1.02
CA ASP A 60 13.75 22.46 0.92
C ASP A 60 12.67 23.15 1.74
N ALA A 61 11.41 22.70 1.63
CA ALA A 61 10.29 23.21 2.41
C ALA A 61 10.54 23.07 3.92
N LYS A 62 11.08 21.94 4.36
CA LYS A 62 11.45 21.72 5.76
C LYS A 62 12.59 22.62 6.22
N LYS A 63 13.62 22.79 5.39
CA LYS A 63 14.74 23.70 5.69
C LYS A 63 14.31 25.14 5.83
N ASN A 64 13.33 25.55 5.03
CA ASN A 64 12.75 26.89 5.07
C ASN A 64 11.76 27.08 6.24
N GLY A 65 11.43 26.03 6.97
CA GLY A 65 10.43 26.07 8.07
C GLY A 65 8.98 26.18 7.60
N GLU A 66 8.71 25.87 6.34
CA GLU A 66 7.36 25.94 5.75
C GLU A 66 6.47 24.79 6.22
N VAL A 67 7.09 23.67 6.61
CA VAL A 67 6.39 22.44 7.00
C VAL A 67 7.05 21.75 8.19
N ASP A 68 6.25 20.99 8.92
CA ASP A 68 6.69 20.18 10.04
C ASP A 68 7.37 18.87 9.62
N SER A 69 7.67 17.98 10.60
CA SER A 69 8.26 16.67 10.35
C SER A 69 7.33 15.68 9.65
N ASN A 70 6.04 15.96 9.58
CA ASN A 70 5.01 15.15 8.95
C ASN A 70 4.60 15.69 7.58
N GLY A 71 5.26 16.74 7.10
CA GLY A 71 4.98 17.38 5.82
C GLY A 71 3.74 18.26 5.82
N CYS A 72 3.29 18.71 7.02
CA CYS A 72 2.13 19.57 7.17
C CYS A 72 2.53 21.04 7.29
N LEU A 73 1.72 21.93 6.73
CA LEU A 73 1.78 23.36 6.95
C LEU A 73 1.36 23.70 8.40
N SER A 74 1.58 24.94 8.82
CA SER A 74 1.22 25.43 10.16
C SER A 74 -0.28 25.33 10.48
N ASP A 75 -1.15 25.28 9.47
CA ASP A 75 -2.60 25.08 9.59
C ASP A 75 -3.00 23.58 9.67
N GLY A 76 -2.03 22.65 9.69
CA GLY A 76 -2.27 21.21 9.70
C GLY A 76 -2.55 20.61 8.32
N THR A 77 -2.56 21.40 7.24
CA THR A 77 -2.78 20.88 5.88
C THR A 77 -1.58 20.06 5.45
N GLN A 78 -1.81 18.79 5.08
CA GLN A 78 -0.76 17.94 4.53
C GLN A 78 -0.47 18.33 3.07
N VAL A 79 0.81 18.60 2.79
CA VAL A 79 1.27 18.94 1.44
C VAL A 79 1.78 17.70 0.73
N VAL A 80 1.41 17.56 -0.55
CA VAL A 80 1.92 16.51 -1.42
C VAL A 80 3.20 17.01 -2.08
N TYR A 81 4.31 16.31 -1.81
CA TYR A 81 5.63 16.60 -2.34
C TYR A 81 6.03 15.67 -3.46
N ASP A 82 7.04 16.08 -4.21
CA ASP A 82 7.73 15.23 -5.14
C ASP A 82 8.50 14.14 -4.37
N VAL A 83 8.58 12.97 -4.98
CA VAL A 83 9.39 11.88 -4.42
C VAL A 83 10.85 12.09 -4.83
N ASP A 84 11.77 12.19 -3.86
CA ASP A 84 13.21 12.19 -4.13
C ASP A 84 13.68 10.77 -4.53
N ILE A 85 13.35 10.38 -5.75
CA ILE A 85 13.65 9.05 -6.32
C ILE A 85 15.14 8.75 -6.31
N LYS A 86 15.99 9.74 -6.60
CA LYS A 86 17.44 9.55 -6.64
C LYS A 86 17.96 9.12 -5.28
N ARG A 87 17.64 9.88 -4.24
CA ARG A 87 18.05 9.59 -2.87
C ARG A 87 17.42 8.30 -2.34
N LEU A 88 16.13 8.06 -2.64
CA LEU A 88 15.45 6.83 -2.28
C LEU A 88 16.17 5.61 -2.85
N LYS A 89 16.58 5.66 -4.12
CA LYS A 89 17.32 4.59 -4.79
C LYS A 89 18.71 4.39 -4.18
N GLU A 90 19.44 5.46 -3.92
CA GLU A 90 20.77 5.39 -3.29
C GLU A 90 20.72 4.74 -1.90
N ASP A 91 19.76 5.16 -1.06
CA ASP A 91 19.59 4.59 0.29
C ASP A 91 19.04 3.16 0.25
N SER A 92 18.24 2.81 -0.75
CA SER A 92 17.80 1.42 -0.99
C SER A 92 18.96 0.51 -1.37
N ILE A 93 19.90 0.98 -2.19
CA ILE A 93 21.14 0.24 -2.51
C ILE A 93 22.00 0.03 -1.24
N LYS A 94 22.17 1.07 -0.42
CA LYS A 94 22.90 0.96 0.85
C LYS A 94 22.25 -0.05 1.79
N TYR A 95 20.91 -0.01 1.90
CA TYR A 95 20.15 -0.98 2.69
C TYR A 95 20.38 -2.42 2.21
N ASN A 96 20.28 -2.67 0.90
CA ASN A 96 20.49 -3.99 0.33
C ASN A 96 21.94 -4.49 0.57
N ASN A 97 22.94 -3.61 0.48
CA ASN A 97 24.33 -3.96 0.76
C ASN A 97 24.56 -4.28 2.24
N MET A 98 23.97 -3.50 3.15
CA MET A 98 24.02 -3.79 4.59
C MET A 98 23.41 -5.15 4.93
N LEU A 99 22.32 -5.55 4.26
CA LEU A 99 21.69 -6.84 4.49
C LEU A 99 22.60 -8.01 4.09
N LYS A 100 23.39 -7.90 3.02
CA LYS A 100 24.32 -8.97 2.61
C LYS A 100 25.32 -9.30 3.72
N GLU A 101 25.71 -8.31 4.52
CA GLU A 101 26.68 -8.46 5.60
C GLU A 101 26.04 -8.93 6.91
N HIS A 102 24.79 -8.53 7.21
CA HIS A 102 24.19 -8.67 8.55
C HIS A 102 22.83 -9.41 8.60
N GLN A 103 22.35 -9.99 7.50
CA GLN A 103 20.99 -10.57 7.43
C GLN A 103 20.73 -11.65 8.50
N ARG A 104 21.72 -12.48 8.82
CA ARG A 104 21.56 -13.60 9.77
C ARG A 104 21.36 -13.13 11.22
N GLU A 105 21.80 -11.95 11.58
CA GLU A 105 21.75 -11.44 12.95
C GLU A 105 20.38 -10.84 13.31
N LYS A 106 19.56 -10.47 12.32
CA LYS A 106 18.32 -9.69 12.51
C LYS A 106 17.04 -10.47 12.34
N LEU A 107 17.07 -11.71 11.88
CA LEU A 107 15.89 -12.56 11.64
C LEU A 107 15.31 -13.22 12.91
N THR A 108 15.38 -12.58 14.06
CA THR A 108 15.07 -13.21 15.36
C THR A 108 13.62 -13.07 15.84
N SER A 109 12.80 -12.23 15.19
CA SER A 109 11.41 -12.01 15.63
C SER A 109 10.46 -11.79 14.44
N SER A 110 9.30 -12.46 14.45
CA SER A 110 8.24 -12.24 13.46
C SER A 110 7.66 -10.81 13.45
N LEU A 111 7.75 -10.10 14.58
CA LEU A 111 7.33 -8.69 14.69
C LEU A 111 8.28 -7.74 13.98
N SER A 112 9.52 -8.16 13.70
CA SER A 112 10.51 -7.34 12.98
C SER A 112 10.08 -7.00 11.55
N TYR A 113 9.20 -7.80 10.94
CA TYR A 113 8.72 -7.57 9.57
C TYR A 113 7.72 -6.42 9.45
N VAL A 114 7.13 -5.96 10.56
CA VAL A 114 6.15 -4.86 10.59
C VAL A 114 6.82 -3.50 10.41
N GLU A 115 8.04 -3.35 10.93
CA GLU A 115 8.79 -2.09 10.85
C GLU A 115 9.22 -1.78 9.41
N PRO A 116 9.12 -0.52 8.94
CA PRO A 116 9.55 -0.16 7.61
C PRO A 116 11.07 -0.19 7.48
N SER A 117 11.59 -0.73 6.37
CA SER A 117 13.02 -0.82 6.06
C SER A 117 13.71 0.54 5.94
N LEU A 118 12.97 1.57 5.49
CA LEU A 118 13.42 2.95 5.36
C LEU A 118 12.38 3.92 5.90
N LYS A 119 12.81 5.04 6.44
CA LYS A 119 11.92 6.15 6.83
C LYS A 119 11.54 6.98 5.61
N LEU A 120 10.40 6.69 5.00
CA LEU A 120 9.95 7.24 3.71
C LEU A 120 9.71 8.76 3.72
N SER A 121 9.39 9.35 4.87
CA SER A 121 9.23 10.80 5.01
C SER A 121 10.49 11.60 4.62
N LYS A 122 11.67 10.99 4.66
CA LYS A 122 12.94 11.64 4.21
C LYS A 122 12.95 11.93 2.70
N TYR A 123 12.08 11.27 1.95
CA TYR A 123 12.00 11.34 0.48
C TYR A 123 10.73 12.04 0.01
N GLY A 124 9.99 12.71 0.92
CA GLY A 124 8.74 13.37 0.59
C GLY A 124 7.53 12.41 0.52
N ILE A 125 7.66 11.19 1.04
CA ILE A 125 6.62 10.16 1.02
C ILE A 125 6.01 10.04 2.43
N PHE A 126 4.74 10.39 2.58
CA PHE A 126 4.01 10.36 3.84
C PHE A 126 2.88 9.33 3.88
N ASP A 127 2.50 8.80 2.73
CA ASP A 127 1.47 7.76 2.54
C ASP A 127 2.00 6.32 2.69
N GLY A 128 3.32 6.17 2.92
CA GLY A 128 3.96 4.87 3.11
C GLY A 128 4.23 4.09 1.81
N VAL A 129 3.89 4.64 0.64
CA VAL A 129 4.10 3.98 -0.65
C VAL A 129 5.55 4.12 -1.08
N TYR A 130 6.24 2.99 -1.20
CA TYR A 130 7.65 2.92 -1.66
C TYR A 130 7.78 2.92 -3.18
N GLY A 131 6.80 2.36 -3.87
CA GLY A 131 6.76 2.18 -5.30
C GLY A 131 5.52 1.41 -5.71
N TYR A 132 5.53 0.84 -6.90
CA TYR A 132 4.44 -0.02 -7.35
C TYR A 132 4.96 -1.26 -8.08
N LEU A 133 4.17 -2.33 -8.02
CA LEU A 133 4.34 -3.55 -8.79
C LEU A 133 3.35 -3.55 -9.94
N GLU A 134 3.83 -3.72 -11.15
CA GLU A 134 3.00 -3.77 -12.35
C GLU A 134 3.14 -5.11 -13.06
N ALA A 135 2.01 -5.73 -13.38
CA ALA A 135 1.93 -6.93 -14.22
C ALA A 135 0.85 -6.74 -15.29
N PRO A 136 1.21 -6.14 -16.44
CA PRO A 136 0.25 -5.76 -17.48
C PRO A 136 -0.53 -6.95 -18.06
N THR A 137 0.09 -8.13 -18.12
CA THR A 137 -0.54 -9.36 -18.66
C THR A 137 -1.83 -9.74 -17.92
N ILE A 138 -1.95 -9.38 -16.64
CA ILE A 138 -3.11 -9.68 -15.81
C ILE A 138 -3.82 -8.42 -15.33
N ASP A 139 -3.54 -7.27 -15.93
CA ASP A 139 -4.08 -5.95 -15.59
C ASP A 139 -3.95 -5.67 -14.07
N MET A 140 -2.74 -5.87 -13.54
CA MET A 140 -2.45 -5.66 -12.13
C MET A 140 -1.46 -4.52 -11.94
N LYS A 141 -1.83 -3.56 -11.10
CA LYS A 141 -0.95 -2.49 -10.61
C LYS A 141 -1.21 -2.29 -9.12
N LEU A 142 -0.23 -2.63 -8.27
CA LEU A 142 -0.34 -2.63 -6.83
C LEU A 142 0.71 -1.73 -6.19
N PRO A 143 0.37 -0.88 -5.22
CA PRO A 143 1.35 -0.13 -4.45
C PRO A 143 2.19 -1.09 -3.59
N ILE A 144 3.46 -0.77 -3.45
CA ILE A 144 4.39 -1.48 -2.56
C ILE A 144 4.61 -0.60 -1.32
N TYR A 145 4.28 -1.16 -0.16
CA TYR A 145 4.53 -0.54 1.15
C TYR A 145 5.75 -1.16 1.82
N LEU A 146 6.42 -0.42 2.70
CA LEU A 146 7.50 -0.97 3.52
C LEU A 146 6.97 -1.42 4.89
N GLY A 147 7.29 -2.67 5.26
CA GLY A 147 6.78 -3.32 6.46
C GLY A 147 5.39 -3.91 6.28
N THR A 148 5.10 -4.98 7.02
CA THR A 148 3.89 -5.80 6.89
C THR A 148 2.77 -5.35 7.84
N ALA A 149 2.56 -4.03 7.99
CA ALA A 149 1.42 -3.53 8.72
C ALA A 149 0.09 -3.98 8.07
N ARG A 150 -0.95 -4.15 8.89
CA ARG A 150 -2.24 -4.68 8.42
C ARG A 150 -2.82 -3.87 7.25
N ASP A 151 -2.75 -2.55 7.34
CA ASP A 151 -3.28 -1.68 6.29
C ASP A 151 -2.52 -1.80 4.98
N HIS A 152 -1.20 -2.04 5.05
CA HIS A 152 -0.38 -2.29 3.87
C HIS A 152 -0.81 -3.55 3.12
N LEU A 153 -1.12 -4.62 3.86
CA LEU A 153 -1.59 -5.88 3.30
C LEU A 153 -3.00 -5.80 2.69
N ASN A 154 -3.83 -4.86 3.19
CA ASN A 154 -5.20 -4.67 2.67
C ASN A 154 -5.24 -3.89 1.35
N TYR A 155 -4.28 -2.98 1.11
CA TYR A 155 -4.33 -2.07 -0.03
C TYR A 155 -3.26 -2.32 -1.09
N GLY A 156 -2.31 -3.22 -0.85
CA GLY A 156 -1.23 -3.47 -1.78
C GLY A 156 -0.34 -4.63 -1.39
N ALA A 157 0.90 -4.57 -1.88
CA ALA A 157 1.96 -5.50 -1.53
C ALA A 157 2.85 -4.91 -0.44
N ALA A 158 3.08 -5.63 0.64
CA ALA A 158 3.92 -5.21 1.75
C ALA A 158 5.30 -5.87 1.66
N HIS A 159 6.36 -5.08 1.64
CA HIS A 159 7.73 -5.56 1.65
C HIS A 159 8.11 -6.06 3.06
N LEU A 160 8.62 -7.27 3.13
CA LEU A 160 9.12 -7.84 4.39
C LEU A 160 10.46 -7.20 4.74
N THR A 161 10.51 -6.53 5.88
CA THR A 161 11.74 -5.96 6.44
C THR A 161 12.78 -7.05 6.64
N TYR A 162 14.05 -6.71 6.47
CA TYR A 162 15.20 -7.63 6.43
C TYR A 162 15.25 -8.55 5.19
N THR A 163 14.43 -8.33 4.20
CA THR A 163 14.67 -8.79 2.83
C THR A 163 15.15 -7.61 1.97
N SER A 164 15.73 -7.88 0.80
CA SER A 164 16.20 -6.80 -0.07
C SER A 164 15.03 -5.95 -0.58
N LEU A 165 15.23 -4.65 -0.66
CA LEU A 165 14.28 -3.77 -1.34
C LEU A 165 14.21 -4.11 -2.83
N PRO A 166 13.03 -4.03 -3.46
CA PRO A 166 12.77 -4.51 -4.82
C PRO A 166 13.28 -3.55 -5.91
N ILE A 167 14.55 -3.19 -5.84
CA ILE A 167 15.25 -2.33 -6.83
C ILE A 167 16.17 -3.13 -7.77
N GLY A 168 16.14 -4.46 -7.66
CA GLY A 168 17.06 -5.34 -8.38
C GLY A 168 18.47 -5.34 -7.82
N GLY A 169 19.36 -6.02 -8.53
CA GLY A 169 20.79 -6.14 -8.15
C GLY A 169 21.21 -7.59 -7.99
N LYS A 170 22.53 -7.83 -8.09
CA LYS A 170 23.11 -9.15 -7.88
C LYS A 170 23.01 -9.54 -6.42
N ASP A 171 22.70 -10.81 -6.15
CA ASP A 171 22.61 -11.39 -4.80
C ASP A 171 21.57 -10.66 -3.91
N THR A 172 20.45 -10.20 -4.50
CA THR A 172 19.32 -9.59 -3.80
C THR A 172 18.11 -10.50 -3.88
N ASN A 173 17.33 -10.56 -2.78
CA ASN A 173 16.07 -11.30 -2.70
C ASN A 173 15.02 -10.42 -2.00
N ALA A 174 14.08 -9.87 -2.76
CA ALA A 174 12.97 -9.08 -2.24
C ALA A 174 11.76 -9.98 -2.00
N VAL A 175 11.17 -9.88 -0.81
CA VAL A 175 9.96 -10.61 -0.46
C VAL A 175 8.81 -9.63 -0.25
N LEU A 176 7.74 -9.83 -1.00
CA LEU A 176 6.50 -9.08 -0.91
C LEU A 176 5.38 -10.00 -0.45
N ALA A 177 4.59 -9.56 0.52
CA ALA A 177 3.40 -10.23 0.99
C ALA A 177 2.16 -9.42 0.57
N GLY A 178 1.06 -10.10 0.33
CA GLY A 178 -0.23 -9.49 0.02
C GLY A 178 -1.36 -10.44 0.41
N HIS A 179 -2.56 -9.91 0.62
CA HIS A 179 -3.73 -10.74 0.81
C HIS A 179 -4.19 -11.34 -0.51
N THR A 180 -4.67 -12.58 -0.47
CA THR A 180 -5.34 -13.22 -1.62
C THR A 180 -6.75 -12.68 -1.74
N GLY A 181 -7.16 -12.24 -2.95
CA GLY A 181 -8.57 -11.88 -3.22
C GLY A 181 -8.88 -10.38 -3.21
N HIS A 182 -7.92 -9.57 -3.60
CA HIS A 182 -8.14 -8.16 -3.93
C HIS A 182 -7.91 -7.91 -5.41
#